data_c18b0a07d017979c71c4016e5b94aa52
#
_entry.id   c18b0a07d017979c71c4016e5b94aa52
#
_cell.length_a   1.000
_cell.length_b   1.000
_cell.length_c   1.000
_cell.angle_alpha   90.00
_cell.angle_beta   90.00
_cell.angle_gamma   90.00
#
_symmetry.space_group_name_H-M   'P 1'
#
loop_
_entity.id
_entity.type
_entity.pdbx_description
1 polymer ?
#
loop_
_entity_poly.entity_id
_entity_poly.type
_entity_poly.pdbx_seq_one_letter_code
_entity_poly.pdbx_strand_id
1 'polypeptide(L)'
;MPQTDLLKTDCSKCAALCCVVLAFDKGKDFAFDKNPGEPCRNLSGHSCTIHDRLRQDGFPGCVAYECLGAGNRVVQEVFDGQTWQTDPRLVRVMMEAFSAMCEVHKRIDLLRAAGTVSLEPRDEQTRRDFLAHLEQHPWNGPDLNEFEVGLALEIDIFIHGISEHLPAAFSARR
;
A
#
# COMPACT_ATOMS: atom_id res chain seq x y z
N MET A 1 -15.00 5.63 -18.98
CA MET A 1 -13.56 5.27 -18.98
C MET A 1 -13.43 3.99 -18.17
N PRO A 2 -12.64 2.98 -18.58
CA PRO A 2 -12.43 1.81 -17.72
C PRO A 2 -11.82 2.31 -16.42
N GLN A 3 -12.46 2.00 -15.30
CA GLN A 3 -11.92 2.28 -13.97
C GLN A 3 -10.61 1.50 -13.86
N THR A 4 -9.48 2.20 -13.84
CA THR A 4 -8.18 1.57 -13.58
C THR A 4 -8.29 0.93 -12.21
N ASP A 5 -7.97 -0.36 -12.09
CA ASP A 5 -8.05 -1.04 -10.81
C ASP A 5 -7.11 -0.34 -9.82
N LEU A 6 -7.69 0.23 -8.77
CA LEU A 6 -7.00 1.04 -7.77
C LEU A 6 -5.86 0.27 -7.08
N LEU A 7 -6.04 -1.05 -6.93
CA LEU A 7 -5.06 -1.93 -6.29
C LEU A 7 -3.96 -2.41 -7.25
N LYS A 8 -4.01 -2.02 -8.53
CA LYS A 8 -2.99 -2.43 -9.49
C LYS A 8 -1.75 -1.56 -9.35
N THR A 9 -0.62 -2.19 -9.02
CA THR A 9 0.67 -1.51 -8.96
C THR A 9 1.17 -1.13 -10.36
N ASP A 10 1.52 0.15 -10.54
CA ASP A 10 2.17 0.69 -11.72
C ASP A 10 3.39 1.51 -11.31
N CYS A 11 4.56 0.89 -11.28
CA CYS A 11 5.81 1.52 -10.84
C CYS A 11 6.20 2.73 -11.70
N SER A 12 5.70 2.86 -12.94
CA SER A 12 5.97 4.01 -13.80
C SER A 12 5.28 5.30 -13.32
N LYS A 13 4.24 5.18 -12.49
CA LYS A 13 3.48 6.29 -11.89
C LYS A 13 3.79 6.50 -10.41
N CYS A 14 4.73 5.73 -9.88
CA CYS A 14 5.17 5.79 -8.50
C CYS A 14 6.58 6.36 -8.46
N ALA A 15 6.87 7.25 -7.53
CA ALA A 15 8.20 7.83 -7.33
C ALA A 15 9.19 6.85 -6.67
N ALA A 16 9.08 5.55 -6.94
CA ALA A 16 9.86 4.48 -6.33
C ALA A 16 9.81 4.49 -4.78
N LEU A 17 8.65 4.81 -4.21
CA LEU A 17 8.48 5.01 -2.76
C LEU A 17 8.90 3.78 -1.95
N CYS A 18 8.61 2.55 -2.40
CA CYS A 18 9.09 1.34 -1.73
C CYS A 18 10.61 1.27 -1.64
N CYS A 19 11.34 1.80 -2.65
CA CYS A 19 12.81 1.84 -2.64
C CYS A 19 13.41 2.87 -1.68
N VAL A 20 12.60 3.76 -1.14
CA VAL A 20 13.03 4.78 -0.16
C VAL A 20 12.50 4.46 1.23
N VAL A 21 11.21 4.12 1.32
CA VAL A 21 10.51 3.95 2.61
C VAL A 21 10.98 2.69 3.34
N LEU A 22 11.04 1.55 2.64
CA LEU A 22 11.30 0.26 3.28
C LEU A 22 12.72 0.17 3.82
N ALA A 23 12.83 -0.21 5.10
CA ALA A 23 14.07 -0.66 5.72
C ALA A 23 14.18 -2.18 5.59
N PHE A 24 15.40 -2.68 5.49
CA PHE A 24 15.66 -4.12 5.54
C PHE A 24 17.10 -4.42 5.93
N ASP A 25 17.28 -5.57 6.57
CA ASP A 25 18.58 -6.09 6.99
C ASP A 25 19.06 -7.16 6.03
N LYS A 26 20.38 -7.21 5.83
CA LYS A 26 21.03 -8.28 5.07
C LYS A 26 20.71 -9.64 5.66
N GLY A 27 20.26 -10.57 4.82
CA GLY A 27 19.90 -11.91 5.24
C GLY A 27 19.41 -12.77 4.07
N LYS A 28 18.49 -13.68 4.34
CA LYS A 28 17.90 -14.56 3.30
C LYS A 28 17.07 -13.82 2.27
N ASP A 29 16.49 -12.65 2.65
CA ASP A 29 15.52 -11.93 1.84
C ASP A 29 16.13 -10.68 1.15
N PHE A 30 17.32 -10.22 1.62
CA PHE A 30 18.00 -9.04 1.10
C PHE A 30 19.53 -9.19 1.13
N ALA A 31 20.20 -8.77 0.06
CA ALA A 31 21.65 -8.93 -0.10
C ALA A 31 22.47 -7.89 0.68
N PHE A 32 21.87 -6.81 1.17
CA PHE A 32 22.51 -5.75 1.98
C PHE A 32 21.53 -5.09 2.94
N ASP A 33 22.08 -4.33 3.91
CA ASP A 33 21.29 -3.51 4.83
C ASP A 33 20.87 -2.19 4.18
N LYS A 34 19.67 -1.71 4.49
CA LYS A 34 19.14 -0.43 4.06
C LYS A 34 18.31 0.23 5.16
N ASN A 35 18.63 1.47 5.48
CA ASN A 35 17.84 2.27 6.42
C ASN A 35 16.58 2.86 5.74
N PRO A 36 15.53 3.13 6.53
CA PRO A 36 14.35 3.84 6.02
C PRO A 36 14.76 5.27 5.63
N GLY A 37 14.16 5.78 4.54
CA GLY A 37 14.46 7.12 4.02
C GLY A 37 15.72 7.21 3.16
N GLU A 38 16.56 6.18 3.13
CA GLU A 38 17.68 6.10 2.21
C GLU A 38 17.25 5.48 0.89
N PRO A 39 17.52 6.11 -0.26
CA PRO A 39 17.27 5.49 -1.55
C PRO A 39 18.06 4.18 -1.70
N CYS A 40 17.40 3.13 -2.18
CA CYS A 40 18.06 1.87 -2.46
C CYS A 40 19.20 2.07 -3.47
N ARG A 41 20.36 1.44 -3.24
CA ARG A 41 21.53 1.53 -4.16
C ARG A 41 21.25 0.99 -5.56
N ASN A 42 20.22 0.17 -5.71
CA ASN A 42 19.78 -0.36 -7.00
C ASN A 42 18.74 0.55 -7.69
N LEU A 43 18.43 1.73 -7.12
CA LEU A 43 17.52 2.69 -7.71
C LEU A 43 18.27 3.62 -8.68
N SER A 44 17.74 3.82 -9.87
CA SER A 44 18.16 4.84 -10.82
C SER A 44 16.93 5.62 -11.31
N GLY A 45 16.89 6.91 -11.02
CA GLY A 45 15.66 7.69 -11.23
C GLY A 45 14.47 7.09 -10.50
N HIS A 46 13.44 6.68 -11.22
CA HIS A 46 12.23 6.07 -10.66
C HIS A 46 12.17 4.54 -10.84
N SER A 47 13.26 3.91 -11.26
CA SER A 47 13.27 2.48 -11.61
C SER A 47 14.33 1.70 -10.86
N CYS A 48 13.99 0.48 -10.46
CA CYS A 48 14.94 -0.49 -9.94
C CYS A 48 15.77 -1.08 -11.08
N THR A 49 17.10 -0.94 -11.02
CA THR A 49 18.01 -1.40 -12.07
C THR A 49 18.14 -2.93 -12.17
N ILE A 50 17.67 -3.63 -11.13
CA ILE A 50 17.73 -5.10 -11.03
C ILE A 50 16.33 -5.73 -10.96
N HIS A 51 15.26 -4.98 -11.32
CA HIS A 51 13.87 -5.43 -11.14
C HIS A 51 13.62 -6.82 -11.75
N ASP A 52 14.16 -7.09 -12.93
CA ASP A 52 13.97 -8.37 -13.63
C ASP A 52 14.77 -9.52 -13.02
N ARG A 53 15.73 -9.23 -12.13
CA ARG A 53 16.68 -10.18 -11.55
C ARG A 53 16.67 -10.20 -10.02
N LEU A 54 15.69 -9.61 -9.38
CA LEU A 54 15.62 -9.45 -7.92
C LEU A 54 15.93 -10.75 -7.16
N ARG A 55 15.33 -11.88 -7.55
CA ARG A 55 15.63 -13.18 -6.90
C ARG A 55 17.07 -13.62 -7.08
N GLN A 56 17.62 -13.44 -8.29
CA GLN A 56 18.98 -13.85 -8.64
C GLN A 56 20.00 -12.99 -7.91
N ASP A 57 19.71 -11.70 -7.76
CA ASP A 57 20.60 -10.73 -7.13
C ASP A 57 20.42 -10.67 -5.59
N GLY A 58 19.62 -11.59 -5.00
CA GLY A 58 19.49 -11.75 -3.55
C GLY A 58 18.44 -10.86 -2.90
N PHE A 59 17.37 -10.49 -3.62
CA PHE A 59 16.26 -9.68 -3.12
C PHE A 59 14.89 -10.38 -3.25
N PRO A 60 14.71 -11.61 -2.77
CA PRO A 60 13.39 -12.24 -2.79
C PRO A 60 12.35 -11.47 -1.96
N GLY A 61 12.76 -10.72 -0.93
CA GLY A 61 11.87 -9.84 -0.17
C GLY A 61 11.24 -8.74 -1.02
N CYS A 62 11.99 -8.12 -1.96
CA CYS A 62 11.43 -7.16 -2.90
C CYS A 62 10.43 -7.80 -3.88
N VAL A 63 10.65 -9.08 -4.25
CA VAL A 63 9.70 -9.83 -5.11
C VAL A 63 8.40 -10.13 -4.39
N ALA A 64 8.47 -10.39 -3.07
CA ALA A 64 7.30 -10.70 -2.25
C ALA A 64 6.52 -9.44 -1.83
N TYR A 65 7.15 -8.27 -1.91
CA TYR A 65 6.53 -7.02 -1.48
C TYR A 65 5.52 -6.53 -2.51
N GLU A 66 4.32 -6.20 -2.05
CA GLU A 66 3.25 -5.63 -2.85
C GLU A 66 2.65 -4.41 -2.13
N CYS A 67 2.66 -3.26 -2.78
CA CYS A 67 2.07 -2.03 -2.25
C CYS A 67 0.60 -1.85 -2.65
N LEU A 68 0.04 -2.79 -3.43
CA LEU A 68 -1.35 -2.73 -3.89
C LEU A 68 -1.71 -1.39 -4.56
N GLY A 69 -0.79 -0.80 -5.32
CA GLY A 69 -1.02 0.48 -6.00
C GLY A 69 -0.93 1.74 -5.12
N ALA A 70 -0.67 1.60 -3.81
CA ALA A 70 -0.60 2.74 -2.89
C ALA A 70 0.38 3.84 -3.33
N GLY A 71 1.55 3.46 -3.87
CA GLY A 71 2.53 4.43 -4.37
C GLY A 71 2.01 5.28 -5.53
N ASN A 72 1.20 4.70 -6.41
CA ASN A 72 0.57 5.43 -7.51
C ASN A 72 -0.37 6.49 -6.96
N ARG A 73 -1.24 6.10 -6.02
CA ARG A 73 -2.24 6.99 -5.44
C ARG A 73 -1.59 8.13 -4.67
N VAL A 74 -0.55 7.85 -3.89
CA VAL A 74 0.22 8.89 -3.20
C VAL A 74 0.78 9.91 -4.19
N VAL A 75 1.49 9.46 -5.23
CA VAL A 75 2.12 10.41 -6.18
C VAL A 75 1.08 11.16 -6.98
N GLN A 76 0.05 10.48 -7.52
CA GLN A 76 -0.88 11.09 -8.46
C GLN A 76 -1.99 11.90 -7.78
N GLU A 77 -2.51 11.43 -6.61
CA GLU A 77 -3.65 12.07 -5.94
C GLU A 77 -3.20 12.97 -4.78
N VAL A 78 -2.29 12.48 -3.89
CA VAL A 78 -1.91 13.23 -2.68
C VAL A 78 -0.90 14.34 -3.00
N PHE A 79 0.02 14.09 -3.93
CA PHE A 79 1.10 15.03 -4.27
C PHE A 79 1.00 15.62 -5.68
N ASP A 80 -0.10 15.42 -6.40
CA ASP A 80 -0.35 15.98 -7.74
C ASP A 80 0.82 15.79 -8.71
N GLY A 81 1.39 14.57 -8.73
CA GLY A 81 2.53 14.22 -9.57
C GLY A 81 3.90 14.71 -9.09
N GLN A 82 3.96 15.44 -7.98
CA GLN A 82 5.25 15.86 -7.41
C GLN A 82 5.98 14.66 -6.81
N THR A 83 7.31 14.69 -6.86
CA THR A 83 8.14 13.58 -6.39
C THR A 83 9.30 14.07 -5.51
N TRP A 84 9.73 13.22 -4.59
CA TRP A 84 10.89 13.49 -3.73
C TRP A 84 12.20 13.64 -4.52
N GLN A 85 12.29 13.10 -5.75
CA GLN A 85 13.45 13.26 -6.60
C GLN A 85 13.56 14.68 -7.16
N THR A 86 12.43 15.33 -7.42
CA THR A 86 12.39 16.73 -7.90
C THR A 86 12.43 17.74 -6.76
N ASP A 87 11.86 17.36 -5.59
CA ASP A 87 11.93 18.15 -4.37
C ASP A 87 12.28 17.26 -3.16
N PRO A 88 13.57 17.21 -2.77
CA PRO A 88 14.01 16.40 -1.64
C PRO A 88 13.33 16.72 -0.29
N ARG A 89 12.71 17.88 -0.14
CA ARG A 89 11.97 18.27 1.07
C ARG A 89 10.72 17.41 1.25
N LEU A 90 10.20 16.82 0.17
CA LEU A 90 9.02 15.97 0.18
C LEU A 90 9.31 14.54 0.68
N VAL A 91 10.56 14.11 0.77
CA VAL A 91 10.89 12.71 1.10
C VAL A 91 10.15 12.21 2.34
N ARG A 92 10.21 12.95 3.45
CA ARG A 92 9.62 12.52 4.72
C ARG A 92 8.10 12.45 4.64
N VAL A 93 7.44 13.51 4.13
CA VAL A 93 5.98 13.55 4.06
C VAL A 93 5.42 12.54 3.06
N MET A 94 6.15 12.24 1.97
CA MET A 94 5.78 11.19 1.03
C MET A 94 5.96 9.79 1.63
N MET A 95 6.97 9.58 2.48
CA MET A 95 7.16 8.32 3.20
C MET A 95 6.00 8.06 4.17
N GLU A 96 5.63 9.06 4.96
CA GLU A 96 4.50 9.00 5.91
C GLU A 96 3.20 8.69 5.14
N ALA A 97 2.92 9.47 4.09
CA ALA A 97 1.73 9.26 3.26
C ALA A 97 1.71 7.89 2.56
N PHE A 98 2.87 7.37 2.12
CA PHE A 98 2.96 6.05 1.51
C PHE A 98 2.66 4.94 2.50
N SER A 99 3.19 5.02 3.71
CA SER A 99 2.93 4.03 4.76
C SER A 99 1.44 3.98 5.09
N ALA A 100 0.82 5.14 5.33
CA ALA A 100 -0.61 5.24 5.60
C ALA A 100 -1.48 4.77 4.42
N MET A 101 -1.13 5.15 3.18
CA MET A 101 -1.85 4.71 1.99
C MET A 101 -1.74 3.19 1.77
N CYS A 102 -0.62 2.56 2.11
CA CYS A 102 -0.51 1.10 2.11
C CYS A 102 -1.53 0.46 3.07
N GLU A 103 -1.75 1.06 4.24
CA GLU A 103 -2.75 0.60 5.20
C GLU A 103 -4.19 0.80 4.69
N VAL A 104 -4.47 1.89 3.97
CA VAL A 104 -5.75 2.10 3.26
C VAL A 104 -5.96 0.99 2.22
N HIS A 105 -4.98 0.75 1.36
CA HIS A 105 -5.09 -0.22 0.25
C HIS A 105 -5.19 -1.67 0.74
N LYS A 106 -4.50 -2.03 1.81
CA LYS A 106 -4.68 -3.35 2.46
C LYS A 106 -6.13 -3.56 2.90
N ARG A 107 -6.76 -2.54 3.49
CA ARG A 107 -8.16 -2.64 3.93
C ARG A 107 -9.14 -2.67 2.75
N ILE A 108 -8.85 -1.96 1.66
CA ILE A 108 -9.62 -2.10 0.41
C ILE A 108 -9.54 -3.54 -0.09
N ASP A 109 -8.34 -4.16 -0.15
CA ASP A 109 -8.18 -5.57 -0.58
C ASP A 109 -8.95 -6.53 0.33
N LEU A 110 -8.86 -6.34 1.64
CA LEU A 110 -9.60 -7.15 2.62
C LEU A 110 -11.13 -7.00 2.48
N LEU A 111 -11.63 -5.79 2.35
CA LEU A 111 -13.07 -5.52 2.17
C LEU A 111 -13.59 -6.06 0.83
N ARG A 112 -12.80 -5.96 -0.24
CA ARG A 112 -13.15 -6.57 -1.54
C ARG A 112 -13.20 -8.09 -1.44
N ALA A 113 -12.20 -8.70 -0.79
CA ALA A 113 -12.17 -10.14 -0.57
C ALA A 113 -13.35 -10.62 0.29
N ALA A 114 -13.73 -9.87 1.32
CA ALA A 114 -14.92 -10.18 2.14
C ALA A 114 -16.22 -10.16 1.33
N GLY A 115 -16.31 -9.40 0.26
CA GLY A 115 -17.47 -9.39 -0.65
C GLY A 115 -17.62 -10.65 -1.51
N THR A 116 -16.69 -11.60 -1.45
CA THR A 116 -16.78 -12.89 -2.16
C THR A 116 -17.56 -13.95 -1.40
N VAL A 117 -17.94 -13.68 -0.15
CA VAL A 117 -18.75 -14.57 0.69
C VAL A 117 -20.10 -13.93 0.99
N SER A 118 -21.09 -14.77 1.35
CA SER A 118 -22.40 -14.26 1.77
C SER A 118 -22.32 -13.74 3.19
N LEU A 119 -22.49 -12.42 3.34
CA LEU A 119 -22.62 -11.74 4.62
C LEU A 119 -24.09 -11.48 4.94
N GLU A 120 -24.40 -11.27 6.22
CA GLU A 120 -25.70 -10.76 6.62
C GLU A 120 -25.95 -9.38 5.96
N PRO A 121 -27.21 -9.01 5.63
CA PRO A 121 -27.51 -7.78 4.89
C PRO A 121 -26.94 -6.51 5.53
N ARG A 122 -26.91 -6.45 6.88
CA ARG A 122 -26.35 -5.33 7.62
C ARG A 122 -24.82 -5.24 7.46
N ASP A 123 -24.14 -6.38 7.55
CA ASP A 123 -22.68 -6.45 7.43
C ASP A 123 -22.24 -6.16 5.99
N GLU A 124 -22.99 -6.65 5.02
CA GLU A 124 -22.74 -6.33 3.60
C GLU A 124 -22.91 -4.83 3.32
N GLN A 125 -23.90 -4.15 3.93
CA GLN A 125 -24.04 -2.72 3.80
C GLN A 125 -22.86 -1.99 4.43
N THR A 126 -22.47 -2.34 5.66
CA THR A 126 -21.31 -1.77 6.37
C THR A 126 -20.02 -1.96 5.55
N ARG A 127 -19.80 -3.15 4.99
CA ARG A 127 -18.66 -3.44 4.12
C ARG A 127 -18.61 -2.51 2.91
N ARG A 128 -19.75 -2.30 2.25
CA ARG A 128 -19.86 -1.42 1.07
C ARG A 128 -19.61 0.04 1.44
N ASP A 129 -20.10 0.48 2.56
CA ASP A 129 -19.92 1.87 3.03
C ASP A 129 -18.45 2.16 3.32
N PHE A 130 -17.75 1.26 4.03
CA PHE A 130 -16.32 1.36 4.25
C PHE A 130 -15.54 1.35 2.92
N LEU A 131 -15.85 0.41 2.04
CA LEU A 131 -15.17 0.29 0.76
C LEU A 131 -15.34 1.53 -0.09
N ALA A 132 -16.57 2.05 -0.21
CA ALA A 132 -16.87 3.27 -0.96
C ALA A 132 -16.13 4.48 -0.38
N HIS A 133 -16.06 4.59 0.95
CA HIS A 133 -15.29 5.65 1.60
C HIS A 133 -13.81 5.56 1.23
N LEU A 134 -13.17 4.39 1.41
CA LEU A 134 -11.74 4.22 1.14
C LEU A 134 -11.37 4.44 -0.33
N GLU A 135 -12.23 4.02 -1.25
CA GLU A 135 -11.97 4.13 -2.69
C GLU A 135 -12.18 5.54 -3.23
N GLN A 136 -13.16 6.28 -2.69
CA GLN A 136 -13.62 7.56 -3.27
C GLN A 136 -13.14 8.79 -2.51
N HIS A 137 -12.60 8.62 -1.30
CA HIS A 137 -12.12 9.76 -0.50
C HIS A 137 -10.94 10.46 -1.19
N PRO A 138 -10.98 11.79 -1.34
CA PRO A 138 -9.87 12.57 -1.90
C PRO A 138 -8.78 12.77 -0.84
N TRP A 139 -7.93 11.76 -0.68
CA TRP A 139 -6.92 11.71 0.37
C TRP A 139 -5.91 12.86 0.29
N ASN A 140 -5.54 13.39 1.45
CA ASN A 140 -4.43 14.31 1.66
C ASN A 140 -3.62 13.86 2.89
N GLY A 141 -2.50 14.53 3.19
CA GLY A 141 -1.64 14.16 4.30
C GLY A 141 -2.34 14.14 5.67
N PRO A 142 -3.08 15.20 6.08
CA PRO A 142 -3.87 15.20 7.30
C PRO A 142 -4.87 14.05 7.39
N ASP A 143 -5.65 13.80 6.34
CA ASP A 143 -6.67 12.74 6.34
C ASP A 143 -6.06 11.35 6.50
N LEU A 144 -4.88 11.11 5.89
CA LEU A 144 -4.15 9.86 6.05
C LEU A 144 -3.69 9.64 7.49
N ASN A 145 -3.27 10.69 8.18
CA ASN A 145 -2.88 10.60 9.60
C ASN A 145 -4.10 10.31 10.49
N GLU A 146 -5.25 10.95 10.23
CA GLU A 146 -6.50 10.71 10.95
C GLU A 146 -7.03 9.29 10.71
N PHE A 147 -6.87 8.78 9.49
CA PHE A 147 -7.27 7.42 9.14
C PHE A 147 -6.62 6.37 10.05
N GLU A 148 -5.30 6.45 10.28
CA GLU A 148 -4.59 5.49 11.12
C GLU A 148 -5.08 5.48 12.58
N VAL A 149 -5.54 6.61 13.09
CA VAL A 149 -5.98 6.74 14.49
C VAL A 149 -7.44 6.33 14.69
N GLY A 150 -8.29 6.45 13.68
CA GLY A 150 -9.73 6.27 13.80
C GLY A 150 -10.31 5.17 12.92
N LEU A 151 -10.59 5.50 11.66
CA LEU A 151 -11.33 4.64 10.73
C LEU A 151 -10.64 3.28 10.50
N ALA A 152 -9.31 3.23 10.55
CA ALA A 152 -8.58 1.98 10.40
C ALA A 152 -8.98 0.96 11.46
N LEU A 153 -9.09 1.39 12.73
CA LEU A 153 -9.50 0.52 13.84
C LEU A 153 -10.95 0.05 13.68
N GLU A 154 -11.85 0.94 13.25
CA GLU A 154 -13.26 0.58 13.03
C GLU A 154 -13.39 -0.52 11.98
N ILE A 155 -12.64 -0.39 10.87
CA ILE A 155 -12.61 -1.39 9.80
C ILE A 155 -12.01 -2.70 10.31
N ASP A 156 -10.94 -2.66 11.10
CA ASP A 156 -10.30 -3.87 11.63
C ASP A 156 -11.23 -4.61 12.60
N ILE A 157 -11.98 -3.89 13.45
CA ILE A 157 -13.01 -4.47 14.31
C ILE A 157 -14.11 -5.12 13.48
N PHE A 158 -14.60 -4.44 12.44
CA PHE A 158 -15.61 -4.97 11.54
C PHE A 158 -15.12 -6.26 10.85
N ILE A 159 -13.92 -6.23 10.23
CA ILE A 159 -13.33 -7.41 9.56
C ILE A 159 -13.14 -8.56 10.55
N HIS A 160 -12.74 -8.27 11.78
CA HIS A 160 -12.61 -9.29 12.82
C HIS A 160 -13.97 -9.92 13.17
N GLY A 161 -15.01 -9.08 13.30
CA GLY A 161 -16.38 -9.54 13.61
C GLY A 161 -16.97 -10.47 12.56
N ILE A 162 -16.65 -10.28 11.29
CA ILE A 162 -17.12 -11.14 10.19
C ILE A 162 -16.14 -12.30 9.88
N SER A 163 -15.01 -12.41 10.57
CA SER A 163 -13.93 -13.34 10.23
C SER A 163 -14.33 -14.82 10.28
N GLU A 164 -15.31 -15.18 11.13
CA GLU A 164 -15.85 -16.55 11.23
C GLU A 164 -16.55 -17.01 9.94
N HIS A 165 -17.02 -16.07 9.12
CA HIS A 165 -17.68 -16.34 7.84
C HIS A 165 -16.70 -16.33 6.66
N LEU A 166 -15.42 -16.00 6.89
CA LEU A 166 -14.42 -15.86 5.84
C LEU A 166 -13.60 -17.14 5.66
N PRO A 167 -13.22 -17.50 4.41
CA PRO A 167 -12.34 -18.65 4.16
C PRO A 167 -11.00 -18.53 4.90
N ALA A 168 -10.40 -19.67 5.29
CA ALA A 168 -9.10 -19.70 5.98
C ALA A 168 -7.98 -18.95 5.22
N ALA A 169 -8.04 -18.91 3.88
CA ALA A 169 -7.11 -18.15 3.04
C ALA A 169 -7.16 -16.63 3.29
N PHE A 170 -8.22 -16.12 3.91
CA PHE A 170 -8.35 -14.70 4.26
C PHE A 170 -7.43 -14.31 5.42
N SER A 171 -7.20 -15.21 6.36
CA SER A 171 -6.31 -14.99 7.51
C SER A 171 -4.84 -14.80 7.09
N ALA A 172 -4.43 -15.28 5.91
CA ALA A 172 -3.08 -15.14 5.38
C ALA A 172 -2.80 -13.76 4.74
N ARG A 173 -3.82 -12.93 4.58
CA ARG A 173 -3.70 -11.56 4.00
C ARG A 173 -3.54 -10.45 5.04
N ARG A 174 -3.60 -10.80 6.33
CA ARG A 174 -3.41 -9.86 7.46
C ARG A 174 -1.95 -9.53 7.72
#